data_acbf37970cdd40991a28f71582b189f7
#
_entry.id   acbf37970cdd40991a28f71582b189f7
#
_cell.length_a   1.000
_cell.length_b   1.000
_cell.length_c   1.000
_cell.angle_alpha   90.00
_cell.angle_beta   90.00
_cell.angle_gamma   90.00
#
_symmetry.space_group_name_H-M   'P 1'
#
loop_
_entity.id
_entity.type
_entity.pdbx_description
1 polymer ?
#
loop_
_entity_poly.entity_id
_entity_poly.type
_entity_poly.pdbx_seq_one_letter_code
_entity_poly.pdbx_strand_id
1 'polypeptide(L)'
;MQDDKIDYSIVGDAAATLGVILAGGRSRRMGGKDKAGVLLGGRPLLAHALARLRGQCGGLVINANGDPARFAAFGAPVEPDDVSGFAGPLAGVLAGLERARTDGFAFVITAPVDTPFIPDDLVARLHGARRAEDADIAVAASGGRMHHVVALWPAALAAELRRALTVEGLRKVQEVAGRYQRATAQWPTEPFDPFANVNTPDDLATAEAILSRSG
;
A
#
# COMPACT_ATOMS: atom_id res chain seq x y z
N MET A 1 -31.13 4.92 11.67
CA MET A 1 -30.20 3.80 11.86
C MET A 1 -28.89 4.45 12.27
N GLN A 2 -28.60 4.37 13.56
CA GLN A 2 -27.48 5.05 14.19
C GLN A 2 -26.23 4.29 13.75
N ASP A 3 -25.35 4.91 12.97
CA ASP A 3 -24.01 4.37 12.70
C ASP A 3 -23.28 4.30 14.04
N ASP A 4 -23.16 3.10 14.59
CA ASP A 4 -22.22 2.80 15.66
C ASP A 4 -20.79 3.04 15.11
N LYS A 5 -20.33 4.28 15.20
CA LYS A 5 -18.93 4.61 14.99
C LYS A 5 -18.15 3.91 16.10
N ILE A 6 -17.55 2.78 15.77
CA ILE A 6 -16.59 2.12 16.66
C ILE A 6 -15.52 3.18 16.97
N ASP A 7 -15.38 3.51 18.24
CA ASP A 7 -14.36 4.46 18.70
C ASP A 7 -13.00 3.76 18.69
N TYR A 8 -12.25 3.94 17.59
CA TYR A 8 -10.90 3.42 17.45
C TYR A 8 -9.82 4.20 18.22
N SER A 9 -10.20 5.23 18.98
CA SER A 9 -9.24 6.03 19.76
C SER A 9 -8.55 5.21 20.87
N ILE A 10 -9.16 4.10 21.26
CA ILE A 10 -8.64 3.16 22.29
C ILE A 10 -7.71 2.10 21.69
N VAL A 11 -7.86 1.81 20.40
CA VAL A 11 -7.00 0.87 19.66
C VAL A 11 -5.93 1.70 18.95
N GLY A 12 -4.66 1.51 19.31
CA GLY A 12 -3.57 2.29 18.69
C GLY A 12 -3.58 2.18 17.15
N ASP A 13 -3.15 3.21 16.47
CA ASP A 13 -3.16 3.36 14.99
C ASP A 13 -2.65 2.09 14.26
N ALA A 14 -1.57 1.50 14.75
CA ALA A 14 -0.99 0.29 14.17
C ALA A 14 -1.96 -0.90 14.25
N ALA A 15 -2.55 -1.15 15.41
CA ALA A 15 -3.46 -2.28 15.63
C ALA A 15 -4.77 -2.14 14.84
N ALA A 16 -5.22 -0.91 14.58
CA ALA A 16 -6.41 -0.62 13.78
C ALA A 16 -6.18 -0.64 12.26
N THR A 17 -4.94 -0.83 11.79
CA THR A 17 -4.55 -0.72 10.39
C THR A 17 -4.13 -2.06 9.80
N LEU A 18 -4.72 -2.43 8.65
CA LEU A 18 -4.28 -3.53 7.80
C LEU A 18 -3.28 -3.02 6.76
N GLY A 19 -2.11 -3.63 6.69
CA GLY A 19 -1.13 -3.35 5.64
C GLY A 19 -1.39 -4.20 4.40
N VAL A 20 -1.51 -3.57 3.24
CA VAL A 20 -1.75 -4.23 1.95
C VAL A 20 -0.60 -3.94 0.99
N ILE A 21 0.18 -4.97 0.66
CA ILE A 21 1.21 -4.87 -0.37
C ILE A 21 0.59 -5.19 -1.72
N LEU A 22 0.56 -4.20 -2.60
CA LEU A 22 0.04 -4.35 -3.97
C LEU A 22 1.10 -5.04 -4.84
N ALA A 23 0.99 -6.34 -5.00
CA ALA A 23 1.91 -7.20 -5.77
C ALA A 23 1.35 -7.62 -7.14
N GLY A 24 0.13 -7.17 -7.48
CA GLY A 24 -0.53 -7.44 -8.75
C GLY A 24 0.00 -6.56 -9.87
N GLY A 25 1.07 -6.95 -10.55
CA GLY A 25 1.57 -6.21 -11.71
C GLY A 25 2.57 -7.02 -12.52
N ARG A 26 2.36 -7.13 -13.84
CA ARG A 26 3.35 -7.75 -14.74
C ARG A 26 4.45 -6.74 -15.04
N SER A 27 5.67 -7.01 -14.61
CA SER A 27 6.87 -6.24 -14.97
C SER A 27 7.25 -6.47 -16.43
N ARG A 28 6.57 -5.83 -17.37
CA ARG A 28 6.90 -5.90 -18.80
C ARG A 28 8.33 -5.43 -19.10
N ARG A 29 8.86 -4.48 -18.31
CA ARG A 29 10.19 -3.86 -18.50
C ARG A 29 11.33 -4.67 -17.88
N MET A 30 11.03 -5.63 -16.99
CA MET A 30 12.02 -6.54 -16.40
C MET A 30 11.91 -7.98 -16.97
N GLY A 31 11.59 -8.11 -18.26
CA GLY A 31 11.49 -9.42 -18.94
C GLY A 31 10.26 -10.23 -18.55
N GLY A 32 9.17 -9.58 -18.09
CA GLY A 32 7.92 -10.26 -17.74
C GLY A 32 7.96 -11.02 -16.42
N LYS A 33 9.06 -10.92 -15.65
CA LYS A 33 9.20 -11.54 -14.34
C LYS A 33 8.25 -10.88 -13.33
N ASP A 34 7.76 -11.68 -12.40
CA ASP A 34 6.98 -11.19 -11.26
C ASP A 34 7.84 -10.25 -10.40
N LYS A 35 7.42 -8.99 -10.25
CA LYS A 35 8.15 -8.01 -9.43
C LYS A 35 8.37 -8.47 -8.00
N ALA A 36 7.40 -9.21 -7.45
CA ALA A 36 7.48 -9.72 -6.08
C ALA A 36 8.72 -10.58 -5.83
N GLY A 37 9.17 -11.32 -6.85
CA GLY A 37 10.33 -12.20 -6.79
C GLY A 37 11.67 -11.58 -7.21
N VAL A 38 11.70 -10.30 -7.63
CA VAL A 38 12.96 -9.61 -7.95
C VAL A 38 13.80 -9.49 -6.69
N LEU A 39 15.08 -9.86 -6.78
CA LEU A 39 15.99 -9.85 -5.62
C LEU A 39 16.69 -8.50 -5.49
N LEU A 40 16.69 -7.99 -4.27
CA LEU A 40 17.46 -6.84 -3.81
C LEU A 40 18.27 -7.28 -2.59
N GLY A 41 19.59 -7.21 -2.65
CA GLY A 41 20.45 -7.74 -1.58
C GLY A 41 20.23 -9.23 -1.31
N GLY A 42 19.96 -10.03 -2.36
CA GLY A 42 19.66 -11.47 -2.23
C GLY A 42 18.27 -11.79 -1.67
N ARG A 43 17.40 -10.80 -1.42
CA ARG A 43 16.09 -10.95 -0.80
C ARG A 43 15.00 -10.40 -1.71
N PRO A 44 13.83 -11.08 -1.89
CA PRO A 44 12.74 -10.60 -2.74
C PRO A 44 12.24 -9.20 -2.35
N LEU A 45 11.86 -8.36 -3.34
CA LEU A 45 11.26 -7.03 -3.08
C LEU A 45 10.03 -7.13 -2.17
N LEU A 46 9.20 -8.15 -2.36
CA LEU A 46 8.04 -8.40 -1.49
C LEU A 46 8.45 -8.61 -0.02
N ALA A 47 9.56 -9.32 0.22
CA ALA A 47 10.04 -9.55 1.58
C ALA A 47 10.55 -8.26 2.25
N HIS A 48 11.11 -7.32 1.46
CA HIS A 48 11.49 -6.00 1.95
C HIS A 48 10.24 -5.19 2.35
N ALA A 49 9.26 -5.07 1.44
CA ALA A 49 8.03 -4.31 1.68
C ALA A 49 7.24 -4.85 2.89
N LEU A 50 7.09 -6.18 3.01
CA LEU A 50 6.43 -6.81 4.16
C LEU A 50 7.18 -6.53 5.47
N ALA A 51 8.51 -6.62 5.46
CA ALA A 51 9.31 -6.37 6.66
C ALA A 51 9.15 -4.94 7.17
N ARG A 52 9.08 -3.96 6.26
CA ARG A 52 8.88 -2.54 6.60
C ARG A 52 7.51 -2.27 7.24
N LEU A 53 6.45 -2.94 6.79
CA LEU A 53 5.11 -2.73 7.35
C LEU A 53 4.79 -3.60 8.56
N ARG A 54 5.52 -4.69 8.79
CA ARG A 54 5.19 -5.69 9.83
C ARG A 54 5.10 -5.12 11.25
N GLY A 55 5.94 -4.14 11.58
CA GLY A 55 5.91 -3.47 12.89
C GLY A 55 4.94 -2.29 12.99
N GLN A 56 4.31 -1.92 11.87
CA GLN A 56 3.48 -0.73 11.77
C GLN A 56 1.98 -1.04 11.65
N CYS A 57 1.61 -2.31 11.43
CA CYS A 57 0.24 -2.74 11.14
C CYS A 57 -0.18 -3.87 12.06
N GLY A 58 -1.48 -3.96 12.38
CA GLY A 58 -2.07 -5.06 13.13
C GLY A 58 -2.19 -6.35 12.33
N GLY A 59 -2.16 -6.26 11.00
CA GLY A 59 -2.16 -7.38 10.06
C GLY A 59 -1.54 -6.99 8.73
N LEU A 60 -1.13 -8.00 7.94
CA LEU A 60 -0.58 -7.80 6.60
C LEU A 60 -1.26 -8.73 5.61
N VAL A 61 -1.49 -8.23 4.39
CA VAL A 61 -2.06 -8.96 3.25
C VAL A 61 -1.24 -8.65 2.00
N ILE A 62 -1.05 -9.66 1.16
CA ILE A 62 -0.48 -9.52 -0.17
C ILE A 62 -1.64 -9.48 -1.17
N ASN A 63 -1.87 -8.35 -1.81
CA ASN A 63 -2.82 -8.30 -2.91
C ASN A 63 -2.14 -8.79 -4.20
N ALA A 64 -2.59 -9.91 -4.70
CA ALA A 64 -2.07 -10.51 -5.93
C ALA A 64 -3.07 -11.48 -6.56
N ASN A 65 -3.09 -11.53 -7.90
CA ASN A 65 -3.90 -12.46 -8.67
C ASN A 65 -3.10 -13.72 -9.06
N GLY A 66 -3.80 -14.80 -9.37
CA GLY A 66 -3.24 -16.09 -9.78
C GLY A 66 -2.99 -17.04 -8.61
N ASP A 67 -2.07 -17.98 -8.76
CA ASP A 67 -1.82 -19.02 -7.76
C ASP A 67 -1.24 -18.43 -6.46
N PRO A 68 -1.95 -18.50 -5.31
CA PRO A 68 -1.47 -18.00 -4.04
C PRO A 68 -0.27 -18.80 -3.49
N ALA A 69 -0.07 -20.04 -3.92
CA ALA A 69 1.00 -20.90 -3.43
C ALA A 69 2.40 -20.28 -3.66
N ARG A 70 2.57 -19.46 -4.70
CA ARG A 70 3.81 -18.74 -4.97
C ARG A 70 4.20 -17.73 -3.88
N PHE A 71 3.28 -17.38 -3.00
CA PHE A 71 3.50 -16.45 -1.89
C PHE A 71 3.57 -17.15 -0.52
N ALA A 72 3.44 -18.48 -0.46
CA ALA A 72 3.38 -19.24 0.79
C ALA A 72 4.58 -18.98 1.74
N ALA A 73 5.77 -18.75 1.16
CA ALA A 73 6.99 -18.50 1.91
C ALA A 73 7.03 -17.13 2.64
N PHE A 74 6.12 -16.20 2.33
CA PHE A 74 6.15 -14.84 2.88
C PHE A 74 5.37 -14.68 4.19
N GLY A 75 4.56 -15.67 4.58
CA GLY A 75 3.87 -15.70 5.87
C GLY A 75 2.80 -14.59 6.02
N ALA A 76 2.18 -14.19 4.91
CA ALA A 76 1.04 -13.28 4.87
C ALA A 76 -0.04 -13.85 3.93
N PRO A 77 -1.34 -13.73 4.28
CA PRO A 77 -2.42 -14.17 3.41
C PRO A 77 -2.43 -13.40 2.07
N VAL A 78 -2.93 -14.08 1.04
CA VAL A 78 -3.07 -13.50 -0.30
C VAL A 78 -4.53 -13.16 -0.55
N GLU A 79 -4.78 -11.94 -0.98
CA GLU A 79 -6.11 -11.45 -1.35
C GLU A 79 -6.12 -11.08 -2.85
N PRO A 80 -6.87 -11.79 -3.70
CA PRO A 80 -6.99 -11.45 -5.11
C PRO A 80 -7.91 -10.25 -5.33
N ASP A 81 -7.81 -9.64 -6.53
CA ASP A 81 -8.81 -8.68 -6.97
C ASP A 81 -10.14 -9.39 -7.22
N ASP A 82 -11.22 -8.87 -6.64
CA ASP A 82 -12.58 -9.43 -6.81
C ASP A 82 -13.34 -8.80 -8.00
N VAL A 83 -12.79 -7.76 -8.61
CA VAL A 83 -13.42 -7.06 -9.75
C VAL A 83 -12.76 -7.48 -11.05
N SER A 84 -13.45 -8.33 -11.84
CA SER A 84 -12.96 -8.80 -13.13
C SER A 84 -12.78 -7.66 -14.15
N GLY A 85 -11.75 -7.77 -14.98
CA GLY A 85 -11.47 -6.80 -16.04
C GLY A 85 -10.79 -5.50 -15.56
N PHE A 86 -10.57 -5.33 -14.27
CA PHE A 86 -9.90 -4.18 -13.70
C PHE A 86 -8.44 -4.51 -13.36
N ALA A 87 -7.56 -4.25 -14.32
CA ALA A 87 -6.12 -4.32 -14.07
C ALA A 87 -5.64 -2.96 -13.56
N GLY A 88 -5.17 -2.90 -12.31
CA GLY A 88 -4.59 -1.67 -11.77
C GLY A 88 -4.60 -1.63 -10.23
N PRO A 89 -3.83 -0.72 -9.63
CA PRO A 89 -3.68 -0.66 -8.18
C PRO A 89 -5.00 -0.36 -7.44
N LEU A 90 -5.97 0.26 -8.11
CA LEU A 90 -7.27 0.61 -7.49
C LEU A 90 -8.10 -0.62 -7.13
N ALA A 91 -8.03 -1.71 -7.93
CA ALA A 91 -8.69 -2.98 -7.60
C ALA A 91 -8.06 -3.61 -6.35
N GLY A 92 -6.74 -3.55 -6.23
CA GLY A 92 -6.03 -4.02 -5.04
C GLY A 92 -6.33 -3.18 -3.79
N VAL A 93 -6.50 -1.86 -3.93
CA VAL A 93 -6.96 -1.01 -2.81
C VAL A 93 -8.35 -1.49 -2.35
N LEU A 94 -9.27 -1.73 -3.28
CA LEU A 94 -10.62 -2.22 -2.95
C LEU A 94 -10.56 -3.57 -2.23
N ALA A 95 -9.82 -4.54 -2.77
CA ALA A 95 -9.66 -5.85 -2.14
C ALA A 95 -9.14 -5.73 -0.70
N GLY A 96 -8.15 -4.83 -0.48
CA GLY A 96 -7.66 -4.52 0.85
C GLY A 96 -8.70 -3.92 1.80
N LEU A 97 -9.52 -2.99 1.31
CA LEU A 97 -10.59 -2.36 2.12
C LEU A 97 -11.68 -3.38 2.52
N GLU A 98 -12.07 -4.26 1.62
CA GLU A 98 -13.06 -5.30 1.88
C GLU A 98 -12.52 -6.34 2.86
N ARG A 99 -11.27 -6.73 2.69
CA ARG A 99 -10.59 -7.59 3.64
C ARG A 99 -10.48 -6.96 5.02
N ALA A 100 -10.11 -5.69 5.10
CA ALA A 100 -10.04 -4.96 6.37
C ALA A 100 -11.39 -4.96 7.10
N ARG A 101 -12.49 -4.73 6.38
CA ARG A 101 -13.85 -4.79 6.97
C ARG A 101 -14.19 -6.17 7.50
N THR A 102 -13.82 -7.22 6.79
CA THR A 102 -14.05 -8.61 7.21
C THR A 102 -13.28 -8.96 8.46
N ASP A 103 -12.03 -8.51 8.54
CA ASP A 103 -11.11 -8.81 9.65
C ASP A 103 -11.24 -7.82 10.84
N GLY A 104 -12.10 -6.78 10.73
CA GLY A 104 -12.35 -5.81 11.78
C GLY A 104 -11.33 -4.66 11.90
N PHE A 105 -10.53 -4.41 10.85
CA PHE A 105 -9.64 -3.25 10.79
C PHE A 105 -10.40 -1.98 10.38
N ALA A 106 -10.05 -0.86 11.00
CA ALA A 106 -10.63 0.45 10.68
C ALA A 106 -10.01 1.10 9.44
N PHE A 107 -8.73 0.83 9.22
CA PHE A 107 -7.93 1.47 8.19
C PHE A 107 -7.14 0.46 7.37
N VAL A 108 -6.79 0.88 6.16
CA VAL A 108 -5.87 0.18 5.27
C VAL A 108 -4.74 1.13 4.90
N ILE A 109 -3.50 0.69 5.05
CA ILE A 109 -2.35 1.29 4.38
C ILE A 109 -2.03 0.46 3.15
N THR A 110 -1.97 1.08 1.98
CA THR A 110 -1.52 0.44 0.75
C THR A 110 -0.09 0.85 0.43
N ALA A 111 0.70 -0.09 -0.09
CA ALA A 111 2.03 0.18 -0.61
C ALA A 111 2.34 -0.75 -1.80
N PRO A 112 3.01 -0.27 -2.86
CA PRO A 112 3.39 -1.12 -3.98
C PRO A 112 4.60 -1.98 -3.62
N VAL A 113 4.65 -3.18 -4.17
CA VAL A 113 5.72 -4.18 -3.92
C VAL A 113 7.11 -3.69 -4.36
N ASP A 114 7.16 -2.75 -5.27
CA ASP A 114 8.39 -2.20 -5.85
C ASP A 114 8.97 -0.99 -5.11
N THR A 115 8.47 -0.71 -3.91
CA THR A 115 8.96 0.35 -3.00
C THR A 115 9.62 -0.29 -1.76
N PRO A 116 10.89 -0.74 -1.85
CA PRO A 116 11.52 -1.54 -0.80
C PRO A 116 11.94 -0.76 0.44
N PHE A 117 12.00 0.58 0.35
CA PHE A 117 12.52 1.46 1.40
C PHE A 117 11.43 2.21 2.18
N ILE A 118 10.20 1.65 2.22
CA ILE A 118 9.09 2.22 2.99
C ILE A 118 9.58 2.65 4.39
N PRO A 119 9.30 3.90 4.83
CA PRO A 119 9.73 4.40 6.14
C PRO A 119 9.11 3.61 7.29
N ASP A 120 9.86 3.45 8.38
CA ASP A 120 9.40 2.74 9.58
C ASP A 120 8.37 3.55 10.40
N ASP A 121 8.14 4.83 10.04
CA ASP A 121 7.16 5.73 10.61
C ASP A 121 5.96 6.03 9.69
N LEU A 122 5.81 5.26 8.58
CA LEU A 122 4.81 5.53 7.54
C LEU A 122 3.39 5.61 8.10
N VAL A 123 2.95 4.56 8.81
CA VAL A 123 1.58 4.45 9.31
C VAL A 123 1.29 5.55 10.35
N ALA A 124 2.19 5.75 11.30
CA ALA A 124 2.04 6.75 12.35
C ALA A 124 1.94 8.18 11.77
N ARG A 125 2.79 8.52 10.78
CA ARG A 125 2.76 9.85 10.15
C ARG A 125 1.53 10.07 9.29
N LEU A 126 1.06 9.07 8.57
CA LEU A 126 -0.18 9.19 7.79
C LEU A 126 -1.40 9.38 8.70
N HIS A 127 -1.50 8.62 9.78
CA HIS A 127 -2.56 8.84 10.77
C HIS A 127 -2.46 10.23 11.43
N GLY A 128 -1.25 10.66 11.77
CA GLY A 128 -1.00 11.99 12.34
C GLY A 128 -1.44 13.11 11.40
N ALA A 129 -1.04 13.04 10.12
CA ALA A 129 -1.44 14.02 9.11
C ALA A 129 -2.97 14.04 8.91
N ARG A 130 -3.59 12.86 8.79
CA ARG A 130 -5.05 12.73 8.64
C ARG A 130 -5.80 13.42 9.79
N ARG A 131 -5.38 13.21 11.03
CA ARG A 131 -6.02 13.84 12.20
C ARG A 131 -5.77 15.34 12.26
N ALA A 132 -4.55 15.79 11.96
CA ALA A 132 -4.18 17.19 12.02
C ALA A 132 -4.97 18.07 11.04
N GLU A 133 -5.36 17.51 9.89
CA GLU A 133 -6.08 18.20 8.84
C GLU A 133 -7.59 17.84 8.81
N ASP A 134 -8.08 17.02 9.75
CA ASP A 134 -9.44 16.45 9.78
C ASP A 134 -9.84 15.85 8.42
N ALA A 135 -8.88 15.15 7.79
CA ALA A 135 -9.03 14.61 6.45
C ALA A 135 -9.62 13.19 6.45
N ASP A 136 -10.26 12.83 5.33
CA ASP A 136 -10.79 11.48 5.14
C ASP A 136 -9.66 10.46 4.96
N ILE A 137 -8.68 10.79 4.12
CA ILE A 137 -7.55 9.93 3.75
C ILE A 137 -6.23 10.67 3.94
N ALA A 138 -5.11 9.93 3.97
CA ALA A 138 -3.78 10.53 3.95
C ALA A 138 -2.90 9.86 2.89
N VAL A 139 -2.06 10.65 2.21
CA VAL A 139 -1.18 10.21 1.12
C VAL A 139 0.26 10.57 1.44
N ALA A 140 1.18 9.65 1.18
CA ALA A 140 2.60 9.92 1.30
C ALA A 140 3.11 10.82 0.17
N ALA A 141 4.09 11.68 0.48
CA ALA A 141 4.76 12.52 -0.50
C ALA A 141 6.26 12.65 -0.20
N SER A 142 7.05 12.82 -1.25
CA SER A 142 8.48 13.12 -1.20
C SER A 142 8.89 13.91 -2.44
N GLY A 143 9.92 14.76 -2.34
CA GLY A 143 10.43 15.52 -3.47
C GLY A 143 9.37 16.33 -4.24
N GLY A 144 8.35 16.85 -3.57
CA GLY A 144 7.24 17.57 -4.19
C GLY A 144 6.22 16.69 -4.93
N ARG A 145 6.34 15.36 -4.86
CA ARG A 145 5.47 14.40 -5.53
C ARG A 145 4.62 13.63 -4.52
N MET A 146 3.31 13.48 -4.79
CA MET A 146 2.42 12.59 -4.06
C MET A 146 2.49 11.17 -4.61
N HIS A 147 2.55 10.18 -3.70
CA HIS A 147 2.56 8.76 -4.01
C HIS A 147 1.18 8.16 -3.73
N HIS A 148 0.22 8.40 -4.62
CA HIS A 148 -1.20 8.07 -4.41
C HIS A 148 -1.47 6.60 -4.09
N VAL A 149 -0.54 5.70 -4.43
CA VAL A 149 -0.64 4.27 -4.11
C VAL A 149 -0.14 3.97 -2.69
N VAL A 150 0.65 4.88 -2.09
CA VAL A 150 1.09 4.82 -0.69
C VAL A 150 0.17 5.72 0.12
N ALA A 151 -0.94 5.17 0.58
CA ALA A 151 -2.00 5.96 1.19
C ALA A 151 -2.74 5.19 2.28
N LEU A 152 -3.23 5.94 3.26
CA LEU A 152 -4.08 5.47 4.36
C LEU A 152 -5.54 5.73 4.01
N TRP A 153 -6.35 4.68 4.04
CA TRP A 153 -7.76 4.68 3.66
C TRP A 153 -8.62 4.17 4.81
N PRO A 154 -9.74 4.81 5.18
CA PRO A 154 -10.76 4.18 6.02
C PRO A 154 -11.37 2.96 5.34
N ALA A 155 -11.48 1.84 6.06
CA ALA A 155 -12.12 0.63 5.53
C ALA A 155 -13.58 0.84 5.13
N ALA A 156 -14.25 1.83 5.74
CA ALA A 156 -15.62 2.23 5.42
C ALA A 156 -15.81 2.67 3.96
N LEU A 157 -14.74 3.11 3.27
CA LEU A 157 -14.80 3.54 1.86
C LEU A 157 -14.95 2.39 0.86
N ALA A 158 -14.93 1.12 1.30
CA ALA A 158 -14.99 -0.04 0.42
C ALA A 158 -16.19 -0.02 -0.55
N ALA A 159 -17.40 0.27 -0.06
CA ALA A 159 -18.61 0.29 -0.89
C ALA A 159 -18.59 1.41 -1.94
N GLU A 160 -18.10 2.58 -1.56
CA GLU A 160 -17.97 3.73 -2.47
C GLU A 160 -16.89 3.48 -3.52
N LEU A 161 -15.75 2.91 -3.12
CA LEU A 161 -14.68 2.53 -4.04
C LEU A 161 -15.14 1.45 -5.04
N ARG A 162 -15.90 0.45 -4.57
CA ARG A 162 -16.52 -0.56 -5.45
C ARG A 162 -17.41 0.08 -6.49
N ARG A 163 -18.28 1.00 -6.10
CA ARG A 163 -19.14 1.74 -7.01
C ARG A 163 -18.31 2.56 -8.04
N ALA A 164 -17.29 3.27 -7.58
CA ALA A 164 -16.40 4.06 -8.44
C ALA A 164 -15.74 3.18 -9.52
N LEU A 165 -15.32 1.97 -9.16
CA LEU A 165 -14.72 1.01 -10.09
C LEU A 165 -15.74 0.40 -11.05
N THR A 166 -16.88 -0.13 -10.54
CA THR A 166 -17.78 -1.00 -11.31
C THR A 166 -18.85 -0.24 -12.06
N VAL A 167 -19.32 0.88 -11.54
CA VAL A 167 -20.40 1.69 -12.14
C VAL A 167 -19.84 2.88 -12.90
N GLU A 168 -18.88 3.59 -12.32
CA GLU A 168 -18.35 4.83 -12.88
C GLU A 168 -17.11 4.59 -13.77
N GLY A 169 -16.54 3.39 -13.73
CA GLY A 169 -15.43 3.00 -14.58
C GLY A 169 -14.08 3.65 -14.25
N LEU A 170 -13.92 4.20 -13.04
CA LEU A 170 -12.66 4.80 -12.62
C LEU A 170 -11.54 3.77 -12.53
N ARG A 171 -10.31 4.18 -12.87
CA ARG A 171 -9.13 3.30 -12.92
C ARG A 171 -7.95 3.82 -12.15
N LYS A 172 -7.83 5.13 -12.00
CA LYS A 172 -6.66 5.74 -11.38
C LYS A 172 -6.91 6.05 -9.91
N VAL A 173 -6.01 5.60 -9.04
CA VAL A 173 -6.05 5.89 -7.60
C VAL A 173 -6.13 7.38 -7.34
N GLN A 174 -5.39 8.20 -8.10
CA GLN A 174 -5.39 9.65 -8.00
C GLN A 174 -6.78 10.27 -8.22
N GLU A 175 -7.56 9.76 -9.17
CA GLU A 175 -8.90 10.27 -9.47
C GLU A 175 -9.86 10.00 -8.32
N VAL A 176 -9.77 8.80 -7.72
CA VAL A 176 -10.59 8.44 -6.57
C VAL A 176 -10.14 9.20 -5.33
N ALA A 177 -8.83 9.25 -5.05
CA ALA A 177 -8.28 10.00 -3.92
C ALA A 177 -8.63 11.51 -3.98
N GLY A 178 -8.81 12.05 -5.19
CA GLY A 178 -9.22 13.45 -5.39
C GLY A 178 -10.66 13.76 -4.98
N ARG A 179 -11.48 12.76 -4.66
CA ARG A 179 -12.87 12.94 -4.19
C ARG A 179 -12.98 13.20 -2.69
N TYR A 180 -11.91 12.92 -1.96
CA TYR A 180 -11.86 12.97 -0.50
C TYR A 180 -11.03 14.15 -0.02
N GLN A 181 -11.35 14.64 1.18
CA GLN A 181 -10.46 15.54 1.89
C GLN A 181 -9.18 14.77 2.24
N ARG A 182 -8.05 15.26 1.73
CA ARG A 182 -6.81 14.50 1.71
C ARG A 182 -5.69 15.24 2.39
N ALA A 183 -5.19 14.68 3.49
CA ALA A 183 -3.95 15.10 4.12
C ALA A 183 -2.72 14.57 3.35
N THR A 184 -1.60 15.26 3.50
CA THR A 184 -0.34 14.86 2.90
C THR A 184 0.76 14.78 3.95
N ALA A 185 1.36 13.60 4.14
CA ALA A 185 2.54 13.43 4.97
C ALA A 185 3.80 13.45 4.09
N GLN A 186 4.75 14.35 4.42
CA GLN A 186 5.97 14.57 3.64
C GLN A 186 7.16 13.82 4.22
N TRP A 187 8.00 13.22 3.37
CA TRP A 187 9.30 12.65 3.74
C TRP A 187 10.42 13.34 2.96
N PRO A 188 11.63 13.46 3.55
CA PRO A 188 12.79 13.95 2.85
C PRO A 188 13.23 12.96 1.77
N THR A 189 13.93 13.46 0.74
CA THR A 189 14.56 12.64 -0.30
C THR A 189 16.06 12.42 -0.05
N GLU A 190 16.59 12.97 1.02
CA GLU A 190 17.96 12.74 1.47
C GLU A 190 17.97 11.77 2.68
N PRO A 191 18.88 10.82 2.73
CA PRO A 191 19.94 10.49 1.74
C PRO A 191 19.44 9.75 0.49
N PHE A 192 18.18 9.36 0.42
CA PHE A 192 17.49 8.76 -0.73
C PHE A 192 15.97 8.94 -0.58
N ASP A 193 15.25 8.89 -1.72
CA ASP A 193 13.78 8.91 -1.72
C ASP A 193 13.22 7.57 -1.20
N PRO A 194 12.52 7.54 -0.04
CA PRO A 194 11.99 6.30 0.52
C PRO A 194 10.86 5.67 -0.31
N PHE A 195 10.32 6.41 -1.27
CA PHE A 195 9.27 5.92 -2.18
C PHE A 195 9.77 5.69 -3.60
N ALA A 196 11.09 5.64 -3.81
CA ALA A 196 11.68 5.28 -5.10
C ALA A 196 11.26 3.85 -5.49
N ASN A 197 10.76 3.71 -6.73
CA ASN A 197 10.31 2.42 -7.26
C ASN A 197 11.44 1.69 -7.98
N VAL A 198 11.50 0.37 -7.83
CA VAL A 198 12.40 -0.51 -8.59
C VAL A 198 11.65 -1.06 -9.80
N ASN A 199 11.80 -0.41 -10.96
CA ASN A 199 11.10 -0.75 -12.21
C ASN A 199 12.02 -1.22 -13.34
N THR A 200 13.30 -0.86 -13.27
CA THR A 200 14.34 -1.12 -14.30
C THR A 200 15.57 -1.73 -13.64
N PRO A 201 16.48 -2.34 -14.41
CA PRO A 201 17.78 -2.77 -13.89
C PRO A 201 18.60 -1.64 -13.26
N ASP A 202 18.51 -0.43 -13.78
CA ASP A 202 19.22 0.75 -13.22
C ASP A 202 18.63 1.16 -11.87
N ASP A 203 17.29 1.10 -11.71
CA ASP A 203 16.66 1.33 -10.41
C ASP A 203 17.12 0.27 -9.40
N LEU A 204 17.24 -0.98 -9.82
CA LEU A 204 17.72 -2.07 -8.97
C LEU A 204 19.17 -1.83 -8.54
N ALA A 205 20.06 -1.45 -9.45
CA ALA A 205 21.45 -1.13 -9.13
C ALA A 205 21.54 0.04 -8.13
N THR A 206 20.69 1.06 -8.30
CA THR A 206 20.58 2.18 -7.37
C THR A 206 20.11 1.71 -5.99
N ALA A 207 19.10 0.85 -5.94
CA ALA A 207 18.59 0.28 -4.69
C ALA A 207 19.62 -0.58 -3.97
N GLU A 208 20.43 -1.37 -4.70
CA GLU A 208 21.55 -2.15 -4.15
C GLU A 208 22.60 -1.23 -3.51
N ALA A 209 22.93 -0.10 -4.16
CA ALA A 209 23.85 0.87 -3.62
C ALA A 209 23.33 1.55 -2.34
N ILE A 210 22.02 1.79 -2.24
CA ILE A 210 21.36 2.30 -1.03
C ILE A 210 21.46 1.26 0.09
N LEU A 211 21.09 0.01 -0.20
CA LEU A 211 21.07 -1.06 0.79
C LEU A 211 22.47 -1.31 1.40
N SER A 212 23.53 -1.26 0.57
CA SER A 212 24.91 -1.45 1.02
C SER A 212 25.46 -0.35 1.93
N ARG A 213 24.85 0.85 1.91
CA ARG A 213 25.23 1.99 2.78
C ARG A 213 24.47 2.01 4.11
N SER A 214 23.36 1.27 4.18
CA SER A 214 22.45 1.24 5.34
C SER A 214 22.67 0.04 6.26
N GLY A 215 23.54 -0.90 5.91
CA GLY A 215 23.97 -2.07 6.68
C GLY A 215 25.36 -1.90 7.22
#